data_d072cf8ebef642cdc38d7f470196ef9c
#
_entry.id   d072cf8ebef642cdc38d7f470196ef9c
#
_cell.length_a   1.000
_cell.length_b   1.000
_cell.length_c   1.000
_cell.angle_alpha   90.00
_cell.angle_beta   90.00
_cell.angle_gamma   90.00
#
_symmetry.space_group_name_H-M   'P 1'
#
loop_
_entity.id
_entity.type
_entity.pdbx_description
1 polymer ?
#
loop_
_entity_poly.entity_id
_entity_poly.type
_entity_poly.pdbx_seq_one_letter_code
_entity_poly.pdbx_strand_id
1 'polypeptide(L)' 'MLFERLVAIIAEQFTVDEEAINMDTSFIDDLGADSLDAVDLTMAIISEFDIPEDHEEDIMDFLTVRDVVRYLSEICD' A
#
# COMPACT_ATOMS: atom_id res chain seq x y z
N MET A 1 13.82 -5.49 -0.96
CA MET A 1 12.89 -6.09 0.02
C MET A 1 11.48 -5.59 -0.22
N LEU A 2 10.52 -6.47 -0.07
CA LEU A 2 9.11 -6.14 -0.33
C LEU A 2 8.61 -4.97 0.53
N PHE A 3 8.84 -5.05 1.82
CA PHE A 3 8.38 -4.00 2.74
C PHE A 3 8.99 -2.64 2.39
N GLU A 4 10.28 -2.61 2.11
CA GLU A 4 10.96 -1.35 1.79
C GLU A 4 10.41 -0.71 0.51
N ARG A 5 10.14 -1.54 -0.50
CA ARG A 5 9.57 -1.04 -1.74
C ARG A 5 8.16 -0.48 -1.52
N LEU A 6 7.37 -1.18 -0.72
CA LEU A 6 6.02 -0.72 -0.40
C LEU A 6 6.06 0.58 0.39
N VAL A 7 6.94 0.69 1.37
CA VAL A 7 7.08 1.91 2.17
C VAL A 7 7.47 3.09 1.28
N ALA A 8 8.37 2.88 0.33
CA ALA A 8 8.77 3.95 -0.59
C ALA A 8 7.59 4.46 -1.41
N ILE A 9 6.74 3.53 -1.88
CA ILE A 9 5.56 3.90 -2.66
C ILE A 9 4.59 4.71 -1.81
N ILE A 10 4.34 4.25 -0.59
CA ILE A 10 3.41 4.92 0.32
C ILE A 10 3.93 6.31 0.71
N ALA A 11 5.22 6.40 1.02
CA ALA A 11 5.83 7.67 1.40
C ALA A 11 5.70 8.71 0.28
N GLU A 12 5.91 8.28 -0.95
CA GLU A 12 5.78 9.16 -2.10
C GLU A 12 4.32 9.57 -2.34
N GLN A 13 3.42 8.60 -2.23
CA GLN A 13 2.00 8.84 -2.50
C GLN A 13 1.38 9.83 -1.50
N PHE A 14 1.75 9.73 -0.24
CA PHE A 14 1.19 10.57 0.82
C PHE A 14 2.11 11.70 1.26
N THR A 15 3.28 11.82 0.64
CA THR A 15 4.25 12.87 0.95
C THR A 15 4.64 12.87 2.44
N VAL A 16 4.99 11.70 2.94
CA VAL A 16 5.44 11.53 4.32
C VAL A 16 6.81 10.84 4.33
N ASP A 17 7.50 10.92 5.45
CA ASP A 17 8.80 10.27 5.59
C ASP A 17 8.64 8.76 5.71
N GLU A 18 9.55 8.00 5.10
CA GLU A 18 9.51 6.54 5.19
C GLU A 18 9.62 6.07 6.63
N GLU A 19 10.34 6.81 7.47
CA GLU A 19 10.49 6.46 8.88
C GLU A 19 9.18 6.55 9.66
N ALA A 20 8.21 7.30 9.17
CA ALA A 20 6.90 7.43 9.80
C ALA A 20 5.97 6.27 9.48
N ILE A 21 6.38 5.38 8.58
CA ILE A 21 5.56 4.27 8.12
C ILE A 21 6.05 2.96 8.72
N ASN A 22 5.13 2.20 9.32
CA ASN A 22 5.44 0.87 9.85
C ASN A 22 4.27 -0.08 9.57
N MET A 23 4.37 -1.31 10.04
CA MET A 23 3.35 -2.32 9.76
C MET A 23 1.99 -1.99 10.34
N ASP A 24 1.95 -1.21 11.41
CA ASP A 24 0.69 -0.84 12.06
C ASP A 24 0.11 0.48 11.55
N THR A 25 0.78 1.14 10.62
CA THR A 25 0.30 2.41 10.07
C THR A 25 -1.04 2.19 9.36
N SER A 26 -2.05 2.97 9.77
CA SER A 26 -3.37 2.94 9.16
C SER A 26 -3.43 3.94 8.02
N PHE A 27 -3.95 3.52 6.86
CA PHE A 27 -4.06 4.43 5.73
C PHE A 27 -5.04 5.56 6.02
N ILE A 28 -6.11 5.29 6.73
CA ILE A 28 -7.12 6.30 7.02
C ILE A 28 -6.76 7.12 8.25
N ASP A 29 -6.45 6.45 9.36
CA ASP A 29 -6.21 7.13 10.63
C ASP A 29 -4.86 7.84 10.71
N ASP A 30 -3.82 7.22 10.16
CA ASP A 30 -2.47 7.77 10.26
C ASP A 30 -2.07 8.60 9.04
N LEU A 31 -2.51 8.21 7.86
CA LEU A 31 -2.15 8.89 6.62
C LEU A 31 -3.25 9.76 6.04
N GLY A 32 -4.46 9.66 6.58
CA GLY A 32 -5.57 10.48 6.13
C GLY A 32 -6.06 10.18 4.72
N ALA A 33 -5.92 8.93 4.29
CA ALA A 33 -6.32 8.54 2.94
C ALA A 33 -7.82 8.64 2.74
N ASP A 34 -8.23 9.15 1.60
CA ASP A 34 -9.63 9.15 1.19
C ASP A 34 -9.80 8.18 0.01
N SER A 35 -10.97 8.18 -0.61
CA SER A 35 -11.28 7.27 -1.72
C SER A 35 -10.32 7.44 -2.90
N LEU A 36 -9.98 8.67 -3.23
CA LEU A 36 -9.05 8.93 -4.34
C LEU A 36 -7.64 8.49 -4.01
N ASP A 37 -7.21 8.75 -2.79
CA ASP A 37 -5.89 8.31 -2.35
C ASP A 37 -5.78 6.79 -2.38
N ALA A 38 -6.84 6.10 -1.96
CA ALA A 38 -6.86 4.64 -1.97
C ALA A 38 -6.73 4.09 -3.38
N VAL A 39 -7.45 4.68 -4.34
CA VAL A 39 -7.37 4.27 -5.74
C VAL A 39 -5.97 4.51 -6.29
N ASP A 40 -5.43 5.70 -6.06
CA ASP A 40 -4.10 6.06 -6.56
C ASP A 40 -3.04 5.13 -5.98
N LEU A 41 -3.11 4.85 -4.68
CA LEU A 41 -2.17 3.95 -4.04
C LEU A 41 -2.28 2.54 -4.59
N THR A 42 -3.51 2.05 -4.78
CA THR A 42 -3.76 0.73 -5.32
C THR A 42 -3.14 0.59 -6.71
N MET A 43 -3.34 1.58 -7.57
CA MET A 43 -2.77 1.54 -8.91
C MET A 43 -1.25 1.59 -8.90
N ALA A 44 -0.68 2.36 -7.98
CA ALA A 44 0.77 2.43 -7.84
C ALA A 44 1.34 1.08 -7.41
N ILE A 45 0.69 0.40 -6.48
CA ILE A 45 1.12 -0.91 -6.02
C ILE A 45 1.01 -1.95 -7.14
N ILE A 46 -0.10 -1.95 -7.85
CA ILE A 46 -0.32 -2.87 -8.96
C ILE A 46 0.77 -2.69 -10.02
N SER A 47 1.09 -1.44 -10.35
CA SER A 47 2.11 -1.14 -11.34
C SER A 47 3.51 -1.54 -10.88
N GLU A 48 3.85 -1.23 -9.62
CA GLU A 48 5.19 -1.49 -9.10
C GLU A 48 5.48 -2.97 -8.92
N PHE A 49 4.50 -3.73 -8.49
CA PHE A 49 4.66 -5.17 -8.21
C PHE A 49 4.14 -6.06 -9.32
N ASP A 50 3.69 -5.46 -10.42
CA ASP A 50 3.20 -6.19 -11.60
C ASP A 50 2.08 -7.15 -11.24
N ILE A 51 1.10 -6.66 -10.49
CA ILE A 51 -0.03 -7.45 -9.99
C ILE A 51 -1.17 -7.40 -11.01
N PRO A 52 -1.87 -8.53 -11.26
CA PRO A 52 -3.05 -8.50 -12.14
C PRO A 52 -4.13 -7.57 -11.60
N GLU A 53 -4.80 -6.84 -12.49
CA GLU A 53 -5.84 -5.90 -12.09
C GLU A 53 -7.02 -6.55 -11.37
N ASP A 54 -7.17 -7.85 -11.49
CA ASP A 54 -8.22 -8.61 -10.81
C ASP A 54 -8.14 -8.47 -9.28
N HIS A 55 -6.97 -8.12 -8.77
CA HIS A 55 -6.72 -7.99 -7.33
C HIS A 55 -6.95 -6.58 -6.80
N GLU A 56 -7.39 -5.65 -7.65
CA GLU A 56 -7.57 -4.26 -7.26
C GLU A 56 -8.52 -4.10 -6.08
N GLU A 57 -9.66 -4.79 -6.11
CA GLU A 57 -10.64 -4.69 -5.04
C GLU A 57 -10.11 -5.19 -3.70
N ASP A 58 -9.29 -6.23 -3.73
CA ASP A 58 -8.70 -6.78 -2.52
C ASP A 58 -7.78 -5.75 -1.84
N ILE A 59 -6.98 -5.06 -2.65
CA ILE A 59 -6.04 -4.07 -2.13
C ILE A 59 -6.77 -2.85 -1.56
N MET A 60 -7.86 -2.45 -2.18
CA MET A 60 -8.62 -1.29 -1.74
C MET A 60 -9.29 -1.49 -0.38
N ASP A 61 -9.50 -2.73 0.03
CA ASP A 61 -10.14 -3.03 1.31
C ASP A 61 -9.16 -3.06 2.48
N PHE A 62 -7.87 -2.96 2.22
CA PHE A 62 -6.87 -3.03 3.28
C PHE A 62 -6.85 -1.76 4.12
N LEU A 63 -6.70 -1.94 5.43
CA LEU A 63 -6.72 -0.84 6.39
C LEU A 63 -5.33 -0.41 6.84
N THR A 64 -4.38 -1.35 6.89
CA THR A 64 -3.03 -1.06 7.38
C THR A 64 -1.98 -1.54 6.41
N VAL A 65 -0.76 -1.04 6.61
CA VAL A 65 0.40 -1.48 5.83
C VAL A 65 0.61 -2.99 5.97
N ARG A 66 0.40 -3.53 7.16
CA ARG A 66 0.53 -4.96 7.41
C ARG A 66 -0.36 -5.79 6.48
N ASP A 67 -1.60 -5.34 6.29
CA ASP A 67 -2.54 -6.05 5.40
C ASP A 67 -1.99 -6.16 3.99
N VAL A 68 -1.43 -5.07 3.48
CA VAL A 68 -0.87 -5.04 2.13
C VAL A 68 0.38 -5.92 2.04
N VAL A 69 1.25 -5.85 3.04
CA VAL A 69 2.47 -6.68 3.06
C VAL A 69 2.12 -8.16 3.05
N ARG A 70 1.16 -8.55 3.87
CA ARG A 70 0.74 -9.96 3.92
C ARG A 70 0.18 -10.42 2.59
N TYR A 71 -0.65 -9.59 1.97
CA TYR A 71 -1.24 -9.91 0.67
C TYR A 71 -0.16 -10.05 -0.40
N LEU A 72 0.76 -9.10 -0.47
CA LEU A 72 1.82 -9.13 -1.46
C LEU A 72 2.76 -10.31 -1.25
N SER A 73 2.99 -10.70 -0.01
CA SER A 73 3.82 -11.86 0.30
C SER A 73 3.21 -13.14 -0.24
N GLU A 74 1.89 -13.21 -0.27
CA GLU A 74 1.20 -14.40 -0.77
C GLU A 74 1.22 -14.49 -2.30
N ILE A 75 1.11 -13.35 -2.99
CA ILE A 75 0.97 -13.38 -4.44
C ILE A 75 2.27 -13.11 -5.20
N CYS A 76 3.23 -12.44 -4.58
CA CYS A 76 4.49 -12.08 -5.23
C CYS A 76 5.67 -12.94 -4.80
N ASP A 77 5.43 -13.83 -3.90
CA ASP A 77 6.51 -14.64 -3.32
C ASP A 77 6.85 -15.88 -4.17
#